data_dfb159e3e3bfe573208cd3d2a80effeb
#
_entry.id   dfb159e3e3bfe573208cd3d2a80effeb
#
_cell.length_a   1.000
_cell.length_b   1.000
_cell.length_c   1.000
_cell.angle_alpha   90.00
_cell.angle_beta   90.00
_cell.angle_gamma   90.00
#
_symmetry.space_group_name_H-M   'P 1'
#
loop_
_entity.id
_entity.type
_entity.pdbx_description
1 polymer ?
#
loop_
_entity_poly.entity_id
_entity_poly.type
_entity_poly.pdbx_seq_one_letter_code
_entity_poly.pdbx_strand_id
1 'polypeptide(L)'
;EGDEPVKSTNRKSLKLLGTVGEPINPEAWMWYYKIVGDSRCPIVDTWWQTETGGILIAPQPGAIDLKPGSATKPFYGIKPELLDEQGQVIKEKVRVNFVWHHLGLDK
;
A
#
# COMPACT_ATOMS: atom_id res chain seq x y z
N GLU A 1 -8.92 12.79 -17.80
CA GLU A 1 -8.85 12.24 -19.16
C GLU A 1 -9.68 10.97 -19.37
N GLY A 2 -10.18 10.37 -18.31
CA GLY A 2 -10.97 9.16 -18.38
C GLY A 2 -10.13 7.89 -18.58
N ASP A 3 -10.80 6.82 -18.99
CA ASP A 3 -10.20 5.48 -19.08
C ASP A 3 -9.58 5.18 -20.44
N GLU A 4 -9.93 5.96 -21.45
CA GLU A 4 -9.60 5.68 -22.85
C GLU A 4 -8.10 5.52 -23.12
N PRO A 5 -7.22 6.39 -22.60
CA PRO A 5 -5.79 6.23 -22.83
C PRO A 5 -5.24 4.88 -22.33
N VAL A 6 -5.82 4.35 -21.27
CA VAL A 6 -5.42 3.04 -20.73
C VAL A 6 -6.05 1.91 -21.55
N LYS A 7 -7.35 2.00 -21.80
CA LYS A 7 -8.07 0.95 -22.54
C LYS A 7 -7.58 0.75 -23.95
N SER A 8 -7.01 1.79 -24.56
CA SER A 8 -6.47 1.71 -25.92
C SER A 8 -5.16 0.93 -26.01
N THR A 9 -4.58 0.52 -24.89
CA THR A 9 -3.30 -0.19 -24.86
C THR A 9 -3.51 -1.69 -24.57
N ASN A 10 -2.55 -2.51 -25.06
CA ASN A 10 -2.53 -3.92 -24.73
C ASN A 10 -1.75 -4.12 -23.43
N ARG A 11 -2.41 -4.59 -22.39
CA ARG A 11 -1.82 -4.77 -21.06
C ARG A 11 -1.76 -6.23 -20.62
N LYS A 12 -1.84 -7.17 -21.59
CA LYS A 12 -1.83 -8.61 -21.30
C LYS A 12 -0.55 -9.08 -20.60
N SER A 13 0.55 -8.39 -20.81
CA SER A 13 1.83 -8.73 -20.18
C SER A 13 1.94 -8.28 -18.74
N LEU A 14 1.07 -7.37 -18.29
CA LEU A 14 1.07 -6.94 -16.88
C LEU A 14 0.64 -8.11 -15.98
N LYS A 15 1.40 -8.30 -14.91
CA LYS A 15 1.12 -9.35 -13.92
C LYS A 15 0.88 -8.78 -12.53
N LEU A 16 1.42 -7.61 -12.27
CA LEU A 16 1.41 -6.98 -10.96
C LEU A 16 1.40 -5.48 -11.13
N LEU A 17 0.70 -4.79 -10.25
CA LEU A 17 0.71 -3.33 -10.15
C LEU A 17 1.30 -2.94 -8.80
N GLY A 18 1.86 -1.76 -8.71
CA GLY A 18 2.41 -1.27 -7.46
C GLY A 18 2.00 0.16 -7.18
N THR A 19 1.93 0.51 -5.91
CA THR A 19 1.75 1.88 -5.46
C THR A 19 2.74 2.17 -4.34
N VAL A 20 3.24 3.39 -4.32
CA VAL A 20 4.24 3.80 -3.33
C VAL A 20 4.25 5.33 -3.23
N GLY A 21 4.79 5.82 -2.13
CA GLY A 21 4.99 7.25 -1.90
C GLY A 21 3.97 7.85 -0.96
N GLU A 22 2.70 7.62 -1.20
CA GLU A 22 1.61 8.09 -0.34
C GLU A 22 0.48 7.08 -0.31
N PRO A 23 -0.37 7.11 0.75
CA PRO A 23 -1.53 6.22 0.80
C PRO A 23 -2.44 6.43 -0.40
N ILE A 24 -2.78 5.36 -1.08
CA ILE A 24 -3.69 5.43 -2.21
C ILE A 24 -5.14 5.49 -1.72
N ASN A 25 -5.92 6.38 -2.32
CA ASN A 25 -7.35 6.46 -2.06
C ASN A 25 -8.04 5.17 -2.53
N PRO A 26 -8.98 4.59 -1.75
CA PRO A 26 -9.68 3.37 -2.16
C PRO A 26 -10.35 3.42 -3.53
N GLU A 27 -10.93 4.56 -3.91
CA GLU A 27 -11.53 4.73 -5.24
C GLU A 27 -10.47 4.66 -6.34
N ALA A 28 -9.33 5.34 -6.12
CA ALA A 28 -8.21 5.29 -7.05
C ALA A 28 -7.63 3.87 -7.14
N TRP A 29 -7.56 3.16 -6.02
CA TRP A 29 -7.12 1.77 -5.98
C TRP A 29 -8.04 0.89 -6.83
N MET A 30 -9.37 1.05 -6.69
CA MET A 30 -10.34 0.28 -7.46
C MET A 30 -10.26 0.60 -8.96
N TRP A 31 -10.07 1.87 -9.31
CA TRP A 31 -9.87 2.25 -10.71
C TRP A 31 -8.60 1.61 -11.27
N TYR A 32 -7.52 1.70 -10.53
CA TYR A 32 -6.23 1.12 -10.92
C TYR A 32 -6.36 -0.39 -11.14
N TYR A 33 -7.01 -1.06 -10.21
CA TYR A 33 -7.25 -2.50 -10.30
C TYR A 33 -8.10 -2.88 -11.52
N LYS A 34 -9.24 -2.21 -11.69
CA LYS A 34 -10.21 -2.57 -12.74
C LYS A 34 -9.75 -2.14 -14.13
N ILE A 35 -9.23 -0.93 -14.27
CA ILE A 35 -8.93 -0.35 -15.58
C ILE A 35 -7.52 -0.67 -16.01
N VAL A 36 -6.53 -0.36 -15.20
CA VAL A 36 -5.13 -0.65 -15.56
C VAL A 36 -4.83 -2.13 -15.42
N GLY A 37 -5.26 -2.73 -14.33
CA GLY A 37 -5.01 -4.14 -14.01
C GLY A 37 -5.97 -5.13 -14.63
N ASP A 38 -7.02 -4.65 -15.31
CA ASP A 38 -8.00 -5.49 -16.00
C ASP A 38 -8.70 -6.47 -15.05
N SER A 39 -8.90 -6.06 -13.81
CA SER A 39 -9.44 -6.87 -12.70
C SER A 39 -8.70 -8.19 -12.50
N ARG A 40 -7.43 -8.23 -12.89
CA ARG A 40 -6.61 -9.45 -12.93
C ARG A 40 -5.29 -9.26 -12.17
N CYS A 41 -4.67 -8.08 -12.30
CA CYS A 41 -3.37 -7.84 -11.69
C CYS A 41 -3.54 -7.39 -10.24
N PRO A 42 -2.90 -8.09 -9.28
CA PRO A 42 -2.93 -7.63 -7.90
C PRO A 42 -2.16 -6.32 -7.74
N ILE A 43 -2.59 -5.52 -6.77
CA ILE A 43 -1.92 -4.24 -6.45
C ILE A 43 -1.13 -4.42 -5.16
N VAL A 44 0.16 -4.17 -5.23
CA VAL A 44 1.04 -4.18 -4.08
C VAL A 44 1.21 -2.74 -3.60
N ASP A 45 0.45 -2.39 -2.57
CA ASP A 45 0.53 -1.07 -1.94
C ASP A 45 1.63 -1.12 -0.90
N THR A 46 2.69 -0.35 -1.13
CA THR A 46 3.95 -0.51 -0.42
C THR A 46 4.24 0.72 0.44
N TRP A 47 4.68 0.47 1.67
CA TRP A 47 5.12 1.52 2.57
C TRP A 47 6.58 1.35 2.93
N TRP A 48 7.36 2.40 2.74
CA TRP A 48 8.79 2.40 3.03
C TRP A 48 9.28 3.83 3.23
N GLN A 49 10.52 3.96 3.67
CA GLN A 49 11.16 5.26 3.87
C GLN A 49 12.56 5.22 3.29
N THR A 50 13.08 6.40 2.94
CA THR A 50 14.47 6.55 2.52
C THR A 50 15.42 6.04 3.62
N GLU A 51 15.11 6.38 4.87
CA GLU A 51 15.93 6.05 6.03
C GLU A 51 15.99 4.55 6.32
N THR A 52 14.98 3.79 5.92
CA THR A 52 14.96 2.35 6.15
C THR A 52 15.64 1.58 5.04
N GLY A 53 15.84 2.19 3.88
CA GLY A 53 16.49 1.55 2.75
C GLY A 53 15.73 0.39 2.13
N GLY A 54 14.52 0.13 2.58
CA GLY A 54 13.74 -0.99 2.06
C GLY A 54 12.29 -0.97 2.52
N ILE A 55 11.53 -1.92 2.01
CA ILE A 55 10.09 -2.04 2.27
C ILE A 55 9.83 -2.47 3.71
N LEU A 56 8.88 -1.81 4.36
CA LEU A 56 8.46 -2.12 5.73
C LEU A 56 7.13 -2.87 5.76
N ILE A 57 6.17 -2.41 4.99
CA ILE A 57 4.82 -2.99 4.95
C ILE A 57 4.40 -3.13 3.49
N ALA A 58 3.96 -4.31 3.11
CA ALA A 58 3.46 -4.58 1.76
C ALA A 58 2.68 -5.88 1.74
N PRO A 59 1.59 -5.97 0.97
CA PRO A 59 0.87 -7.23 0.84
C PRO A 59 1.68 -8.24 0.03
N GLN A 60 1.42 -9.52 0.29
CA GLN A 60 2.00 -10.63 -0.45
C GLN A 60 0.91 -11.20 -1.36
N PRO A 61 0.89 -10.87 -2.65
CA PRO A 61 -0.16 -11.35 -3.55
C PRO A 61 -0.24 -12.87 -3.57
N GLY A 62 -1.45 -13.39 -3.48
CA GLY A 62 -1.68 -14.83 -3.43
C GLY A 62 -1.55 -15.45 -2.03
N ALA A 63 -0.91 -14.77 -1.09
CA ALA A 63 -0.73 -15.27 0.28
C ALA A 63 -1.70 -14.62 1.25
N ILE A 64 -2.07 -13.37 1.01
CA ILE A 64 -3.03 -12.62 1.84
C ILE A 64 -3.99 -11.86 0.95
N ASP A 65 -5.18 -11.56 1.48
CA ASP A 65 -6.16 -10.76 0.77
C ASP A 65 -5.69 -9.31 0.67
N LEU A 66 -5.82 -8.74 -0.52
CA LEU A 66 -5.53 -7.33 -0.75
C LEU A 66 -6.67 -6.48 -0.23
N LYS A 67 -6.33 -5.28 0.22
CA LYS A 67 -7.31 -4.35 0.78
C LYS A 67 -7.09 -2.96 0.20
N PRO A 68 -8.10 -2.39 -0.47
CA PRO A 68 -7.97 -1.05 -1.05
C PRO A 68 -7.52 -0.01 -0.02
N GLY A 69 -6.46 0.71 -0.36
CA GLY A 69 -5.92 1.74 0.50
C GLY A 69 -5.14 1.26 1.71
N SER A 70 -4.74 -0.02 1.73
CA SER A 70 -3.98 -0.58 2.85
C SER A 70 -2.76 -1.35 2.36
N ALA A 71 -1.61 -1.09 2.97
CA ALA A 71 -0.40 -1.88 2.75
C ALA A 71 -0.44 -3.23 3.48
N THR A 72 -1.44 -3.46 4.30
CA THR A 72 -1.88 -4.69 4.96
C THR A 72 -0.95 -5.28 6.03
N LYS A 73 0.13 -5.91 5.64
CA LYS A 73 0.95 -6.72 6.55
C LYS A 73 2.41 -6.28 6.56
N PRO A 74 3.11 -6.47 7.69
CA PRO A 74 4.55 -6.22 7.73
C PRO A 74 5.30 -7.10 6.74
N PHE A 75 6.35 -6.53 6.17
CA PHE A 75 7.25 -7.27 5.32
C PHE A 75 8.12 -8.22 6.16
N TYR A 76 8.76 -9.18 5.51
CA TYR A 76 9.59 -10.18 6.19
C TYR A 76 10.67 -9.52 7.05
N GLY A 77 10.78 -9.96 8.29
CA GLY A 77 11.77 -9.44 9.23
C GLY A 77 11.41 -8.14 9.91
N ILE A 78 10.23 -7.58 9.61
CA ILE A 78 9.76 -6.31 10.17
C ILE A 78 8.68 -6.58 11.21
N LYS A 79 8.83 -5.96 12.37
CA LYS A 79 7.83 -6.03 13.45
C LYS A 79 7.40 -4.62 13.82
N PRO A 80 6.41 -4.06 13.12
CA PRO A 80 5.92 -2.73 13.46
C PRO A 80 5.06 -2.75 14.72
N GLU A 81 5.10 -1.66 15.45
CA GLU A 81 4.26 -1.46 16.62
C GLU A 81 3.65 -0.06 16.57
N LEU A 82 2.42 0.05 17.05
CA LEU A 82 1.77 1.34 17.21
C LEU A 82 1.91 1.78 18.66
N LEU A 83 2.34 2.99 18.86
CA LEU A 83 2.51 3.55 20.20
C LEU A 83 1.54 4.71 20.39
N ASP A 84 1.03 4.85 21.60
CA ASP A 84 0.25 6.02 21.99
C ASP A 84 1.20 7.19 22.33
N GLU A 85 0.62 8.31 22.75
CA GLU A 85 1.40 9.51 23.09
C GLU A 85 2.34 9.31 24.28
N GLN A 86 2.08 8.32 25.12
CA GLN A 86 2.91 7.97 26.26
C GLN A 86 3.93 6.87 25.94
N GLY A 87 3.99 6.42 24.70
CA GLY A 87 4.92 5.39 24.30
C GLY A 87 4.46 3.97 24.62
N GLN A 88 3.20 3.77 24.99
CA GLN A 88 2.66 2.46 25.27
C GLN A 88 2.17 1.81 23.98
N VAL A 89 2.38 0.49 23.86
CA VAL A 89 1.94 -0.26 22.68
C VAL A 89 0.42 -0.33 22.64
N ILE A 90 -0.14 0.08 21.49
CA ILE A 90 -1.57 -0.03 21.23
C ILE A 90 -1.85 -1.44 20.74
N LYS A 91 -2.67 -2.19 21.48
CA LYS A 91 -3.02 -3.58 21.13
C LYS A 91 -4.35 -3.70 20.42
N GLU A 92 -5.13 -2.63 20.39
CA GLU A 92 -6.43 -2.61 19.74
C GLU A 92 -6.29 -2.40 18.23
N LYS A 93 -7.31 -2.83 17.49
CA LYS A 93 -7.38 -2.58 16.06
C LYS A 93 -7.61 -1.09 15.83
N VAL A 94 -6.63 -0.40 15.28
CA VAL A 94 -6.71 1.02 14.96
C VAL A 94 -6.41 1.21 13.49
N ARG A 95 -7.16 2.10 12.86
CA ARG A 95 -6.84 2.52 11.51
C ARG A 95 -5.74 3.58 11.59
N VAL A 96 -4.64 3.34 10.91
CA VAL A 96 -3.51 4.26 10.88
C VAL A 96 -3.22 4.66 9.45
N ASN A 97 -3.09 5.95 9.22
CA ASN A 97 -2.58 6.47 7.96
C ASN A 97 -1.08 6.71 8.16
N PHE A 98 -0.26 5.97 7.43
CA PHE A 98 1.18 6.15 7.49
C PHE A 98 1.56 7.36 6.66
N VAL A 99 1.70 8.49 7.33
CA VAL A 99 2.25 9.70 6.75
C VAL A 99 3.57 9.99 7.44
N TRP A 100 4.38 10.82 6.83
CA TRP A 100 5.74 11.13 7.30
C TRP A 100 5.85 11.40 8.80
N HIS A 101 5.00 12.28 9.30
CA HIS A 101 5.07 12.72 10.69
C HIS A 101 4.73 11.60 11.69
N HIS A 102 4.04 10.55 11.29
CA HIS A 102 3.73 9.44 12.18
C HIS A 102 4.96 8.59 12.49
N LEU A 103 6.04 8.81 11.79
CA LEU A 103 7.27 8.08 11.97
C LEU A 103 8.29 8.84 12.80
N GLY A 104 7.92 10.02 13.26
CA GLY A 104 8.80 10.87 14.02
C GLY A 104 9.91 11.51 13.21
N LEU A 105 9.80 11.47 11.87
CA LEU A 105 10.85 11.98 10.99
C LEU A 105 10.72 13.46 10.67
N ASP A 106 9.56 14.02 10.87
CA ASP A 106 9.26 15.42 10.64
C ASP A 106 9.58 16.30 11.86
N LYS A 107 10.26 15.78 12.82
CA LYS A 107 10.53 16.45 14.08
C LYS A 107 11.87 17.15 14.13
#